data_9d56675e4f243e6d587b91cfa7c3d566
#
_entry.id   9d56675e4f243e6d587b91cfa7c3d566
#
_cell.length_a   1.000
_cell.length_b   1.000
_cell.length_c   1.000
_cell.angle_alpha   90.00
_cell.angle_beta   90.00
_cell.angle_gamma   90.00
#
_symmetry.space_group_name_H-M   'P 1'
#
loop_
_entity.id
_entity.type
_entity.pdbx_description
1 polymer ?
#
loop_
_entity_poly.entity_id
_entity_poly.type
_entity_poly.pdbx_seq_one_letter_code
_entity_poly.pdbx_strand_id
1 'polypeptide(L)' 'KGNVSPVAINSLKKNKNKVIEITKESELLDYVDIDKITRNVLEPFFNGIREQELSQYIFQLIALQKWLKNNRH' A
#
# COMPACT_ATOMS: atom_id res chain seq x y z
N LYS A 1 10.77 10.21 -13.76
CA LYS A 1 9.46 10.69 -13.49
C LYS A 1 8.55 9.59 -13.00
N GLY A 2 7.85 9.79 -11.91
CA GLY A 2 6.99 8.77 -11.36
C GLY A 2 7.73 7.66 -10.63
N ASN A 3 9.04 7.78 -10.48
CA ASN A 3 9.80 6.77 -9.77
C ASN A 3 9.78 7.06 -8.26
N VAL A 4 9.57 6.00 -7.49
CA VAL A 4 9.62 6.10 -6.04
C VAL A 4 11.09 5.99 -5.61
N SER A 5 11.52 6.88 -4.73
CA SER A 5 12.92 6.89 -4.29
C SER A 5 13.24 5.62 -3.48
N PRO A 6 14.51 5.20 -3.48
CA PRO A 6 14.91 4.08 -2.61
C PRO A 6 14.61 4.32 -1.14
N VAL A 7 14.70 5.57 -0.69
CA VAL A 7 14.39 5.91 0.70
C VAL A 7 12.92 5.62 1.00
N ALA A 8 12.02 5.98 0.08
CA ALA A 8 10.59 5.74 0.26
C ALA A 8 10.29 4.24 0.26
N ILE A 9 10.92 3.49 -0.65
CA ILE A 9 10.75 2.04 -0.70
C ILE A 9 11.21 1.40 0.61
N ASN A 10 12.36 1.81 1.10
CA ASN A 10 12.88 1.29 2.36
C ASN A 10 11.99 1.64 3.53
N SER A 11 11.40 2.84 3.50
CA SER A 11 10.46 3.26 4.54
C SER A 11 9.24 2.34 4.58
N LEU A 12 8.69 2.00 3.41
CA LEU A 12 7.57 1.06 3.36
C LEU A 12 7.96 -0.30 3.93
N LYS A 13 9.14 -0.77 3.59
CA LYS A 13 9.60 -2.07 4.09
C LYS A 13 9.81 -2.06 5.59
N LYS A 14 10.37 -0.98 6.14
CA LYS A 14 10.56 -0.84 7.58
C LYS A 14 9.24 -0.83 8.33
N ASN A 15 8.21 -0.29 7.72
CA ASN A 15 6.89 -0.16 8.34
C ASN A 15 5.93 -1.20 7.82
N LYS A 16 6.40 -2.40 7.56
CA LYS A 16 5.61 -3.47 6.97
C LYS A 16 4.29 -3.69 7.70
N ASN A 17 4.32 -3.81 9.03
CA ASN A 17 3.11 -4.07 9.80
C ASN A 17 2.11 -2.93 9.66
N LYS A 18 2.61 -1.70 9.66
CA LYS A 18 1.76 -0.53 9.49
C LYS A 18 1.10 -0.50 8.12
N VAL A 19 1.88 -0.83 7.08
CA VAL A 19 1.35 -0.88 5.72
C VAL A 19 0.25 -1.94 5.62
N ILE A 20 0.48 -3.10 6.20
CA ILE A 20 -0.51 -4.18 6.20
C ILE A 20 -1.77 -3.74 6.95
N GLU A 21 -1.61 -3.07 8.09
CA GLU A 21 -2.75 -2.57 8.86
C GLU A 21 -3.59 -1.60 8.04
N ILE A 22 -2.93 -0.67 7.34
CA ILE A 22 -3.64 0.32 6.54
C ILE A 22 -4.47 -0.34 5.45
N THR A 23 -3.92 -1.37 4.80
CA THR A 23 -4.65 -2.05 3.73
C THR A 23 -5.82 -2.86 4.25
N LYS A 24 -5.87 -3.15 5.54
CA LYS A 24 -6.98 -3.89 6.14
C LYS A 24 -8.02 -3.00 6.81
N GLU A 25 -7.87 -1.68 6.67
CA GLU A 25 -8.85 -0.74 7.23
C GLU A 25 -10.21 -0.93 6.57
N SER A 26 -11.26 -0.81 7.36
CA SER A 26 -12.62 -1.06 6.87
C SER A 26 -13.01 -0.12 5.73
N GLU A 27 -12.47 1.09 5.72
CA GLU A 27 -12.76 2.04 4.65
C GLU A 27 -12.33 1.52 3.28
N LEU A 28 -11.23 0.78 3.21
CA LEU A 28 -10.75 0.23 1.95
C LEU A 28 -11.47 -1.02 1.52
N LEU A 29 -12.03 -1.79 2.46
CA LEU A 29 -12.65 -3.07 2.16
C LEU A 29 -13.80 -2.96 1.16
N ASP A 30 -14.45 -1.79 1.12
CA ASP A 30 -15.56 -1.56 0.18
C ASP A 30 -15.09 -1.26 -1.23
N TYR A 31 -13.80 -1.00 -1.43
CA TYR A 31 -13.27 -0.54 -2.71
C TYR A 31 -12.24 -1.49 -3.31
N VAL A 32 -11.61 -2.32 -2.49
CA VAL A 32 -10.53 -3.20 -2.97
C VAL A 32 -10.68 -4.59 -2.38
N ASP A 33 -10.16 -5.56 -3.13
CA ASP A 33 -10.09 -6.96 -2.68
C ASP A 33 -8.78 -7.15 -1.92
N ILE A 34 -8.88 -7.22 -0.60
CA ILE A 34 -7.69 -7.29 0.27
C ILE A 34 -6.87 -8.54 -0.01
N ASP A 35 -7.52 -9.67 -0.29
CA ASP A 35 -6.78 -10.91 -0.57
C ASP A 35 -5.96 -10.78 -1.84
N LYS A 36 -6.53 -10.17 -2.88
CA LYS A 36 -5.80 -9.93 -4.12
C LYS A 36 -4.64 -8.98 -3.90
N ILE A 37 -4.87 -7.91 -3.14
CA ILE A 37 -3.81 -6.93 -2.87
C ILE A 37 -2.68 -7.58 -2.09
N THR A 38 -3.01 -8.38 -1.09
CA THR A 38 -1.99 -9.05 -0.30
C THR A 38 -1.14 -9.95 -1.18
N ARG A 39 -1.77 -10.78 -2.03
CA ARG A 39 -1.03 -11.74 -2.85
C ARG A 39 -0.31 -11.11 -4.02
N ASN A 40 -0.91 -10.11 -4.65
CA ASN A 40 -0.39 -9.58 -5.92
C ASN A 40 0.45 -8.30 -5.73
N VAL A 41 0.33 -7.63 -4.60
CA VAL A 41 1.02 -6.38 -4.36
C VAL A 41 1.93 -6.48 -3.14
N LEU A 42 1.37 -6.78 -1.97
CA LEU A 42 2.14 -6.73 -0.73
C LEU A 42 3.21 -7.81 -0.64
N GLU A 43 2.83 -9.07 -0.88
CA GLU A 43 3.79 -10.16 -0.78
C GLU A 43 4.94 -9.99 -1.77
N PRO A 44 4.69 -9.76 -3.07
CA PRO A 44 5.80 -9.55 -3.99
C PRO A 44 6.66 -8.35 -3.61
N PHE A 45 6.03 -7.26 -3.20
CA PHE A 45 6.78 -6.06 -2.83
C PHE A 45 7.74 -6.35 -1.67
N PHE A 46 7.26 -6.99 -0.61
CA PHE A 46 8.09 -7.26 0.55
C PHE A 46 9.13 -8.35 0.27
N ASN A 47 8.98 -9.09 -0.82
CA ASN A 47 9.99 -10.05 -1.28
C ASN A 47 10.95 -9.45 -2.31
N GLY A 48 10.89 -8.14 -2.54
CA GLY A 48 11.81 -7.46 -3.42
C GLY A 48 11.48 -7.56 -4.91
N ILE A 49 10.24 -7.93 -5.23
CA ILE A 49 9.82 -8.11 -6.63
C ILE A 49 9.07 -6.86 -7.08
N ARG A 50 9.48 -6.31 -8.22
CA ARG A 50 8.82 -5.15 -8.87
C ARG A 50 8.62 -3.99 -7.89
N GLU A 51 9.63 -3.67 -7.13
CA GLU A 51 9.51 -2.72 -6.02
C GLU A 51 9.05 -1.34 -6.47
N GLN A 52 9.56 -0.84 -7.59
CA GLN A 52 9.19 0.48 -8.08
C GLN A 52 7.70 0.55 -8.42
N GLU A 53 7.24 -0.42 -9.18
CA GLU A 53 5.86 -0.45 -9.63
C GLU A 53 4.90 -0.66 -8.48
N LEU A 54 5.21 -1.64 -7.63
CA LEU A 54 4.31 -2.00 -6.54
C LEU A 54 4.30 -0.96 -5.43
N SER A 55 5.43 -0.27 -5.19
CA SER A 55 5.45 0.80 -4.20
C SER A 55 4.55 1.96 -4.60
N GLN A 56 4.49 2.28 -5.88
CA GLN A 56 3.56 3.30 -6.35
C GLN A 56 2.11 2.92 -6.03
N TYR A 57 1.78 1.66 -6.28
CA TYR A 57 0.44 1.16 -5.97
C TYR A 57 0.16 1.26 -4.47
N ILE A 58 1.12 0.88 -3.64
CA ILE A 58 0.96 0.93 -2.19
C ILE A 58 0.73 2.37 -1.72
N PHE A 59 1.49 3.32 -2.25
CA PHE A 59 1.29 4.73 -1.89
C PHE A 59 -0.09 5.23 -2.30
N GLN A 60 -0.59 4.77 -3.44
CA GLN A 60 -1.94 5.13 -3.88
C GLN A 60 -3.00 4.57 -2.92
N LEU A 61 -2.80 3.33 -2.45
CA LEU A 61 -3.71 2.74 -1.46
C LEU A 61 -3.70 3.53 -0.15
N ILE A 62 -2.53 3.92 0.30
CA ILE A 62 -2.41 4.70 1.53
C ILE A 62 -3.11 6.05 1.37
N ALA A 63 -2.92 6.70 0.23
CA ALA A 63 -3.57 7.98 -0.03
C ALA A 63 -5.08 7.83 -0.08
N LEU A 64 -5.56 6.77 -0.72
CA LEU A 64 -7.00 6.51 -0.80
C LEU A 64 -7.59 6.27 0.59
N GLN A 65 -6.91 5.47 1.40
CA GLN A 65 -7.37 5.18 2.75
C GLN A 65 -7.47 6.45 3.59
N LYS A 66 -6.46 7.31 3.50
CA LYS A 66 -6.48 8.58 4.22
C LYS A 66 -7.60 9.48 3.74
N TRP A 67 -7.81 9.53 2.43
CA TRP A 67 -8.89 10.35 1.88
C TRP A 67 -10.25 9.87 2.35
N LEU A 68 -10.47 8.56 2.30
CA LEU A 68 -11.74 7.97 2.73
C LEU A 68 -11.98 8.24 4.23
N LYS A 69 -10.94 8.11 5.04
CA LYS A 69 -11.04 8.34 6.47
C LYS A 69 -11.40 9.79 6.78
N ASN A 70 -10.79 10.73 6.04
CA ASN A 70 -11.03 12.15 6.28
C ASN A 70 -12.39 12.61 5.76
N ASN A 71 -12.96 11.90 4.82
CA ASN A 71 -14.24 12.28 4.20
C ASN A 71 -15.40 11.42 4.68
N ARG A 72 -15.18 10.62 5.69
CA ARG A 72 -16.21 9.80 6.29
C ARG A 72 -17.00 10.60 7.31
N HIS A 73 -18.29 10.37 7.33
CA HIS A 73 -19.18 11.04 8.29
C HIS A 73 -19.91 10.04 9.15
#